data_5465cf64674bb66f92cdfa9f423bf296
#
_entry.id   5465cf64674bb66f92cdfa9f423bf296
#
_cell.length_a   1.000
_cell.length_b   1.000
_cell.length_c   1.000
_cell.angle_alpha   90.00
_cell.angle_beta   90.00
_cell.angle_gamma   90.00
#
_symmetry.space_group_name_H-M   'P 1'
#
loop_
_entity.id
_entity.type
_entity.pdbx_description
1 polymer ?
#
loop_
_entity_poly.entity_id
_entity_poly.type
_entity_poly.pdbx_seq_one_letter_code
_entity_poly.pdbx_strand_id
1 'polypeptide(L)'
;MHKVKNNLILKGSFICLFAVALAFLCLSESLAQSSQLFRTYKKEVSGKIPETSEAIAAGKDIYEKKCYYCHGIKGDGNGSDAPRLDPKPRNFTRNEFKIRSTGLGALPTDEDLFRIISSGVEGSAMPFWNTLTSEERWQVIHYIKTFNEDFKDKEAPEVASLGAEVASSSESIGRGKKLFKEAKCFLCHGEDGRADGQITTTLKGKWDLPYKARNLTKSWLFKGGNSSEDIFRTVTTGINETPMGSYADYLTDEDRWHLTHYVRSISHDMKTEVVLKTMLAVGDLPDGPDDEAWNTVSFVELPMSGQIVASPRFWTPSANSVKIKSMYNNEDIVFLLEWDDMTNEQSEVYSDAVALQFPTKIPEGLKKPYFAMGESGNSVVLWHWRAYEESLHAAEKGSDEDSETATDGGSVVAEEQEEAGHVEAEEVAEAESEEVVEAQEESAEEKTAEAPKEKFKGFMTIREMNAKGFKNLAVQPSNSQDSKGKGYWENGKWKVMITRPLVTGDKKIDIQFETGKLIPYALALWDGSNKEIGGQKSITSWYYLTLEITTPKSVYLYVIIAIIMAVSILFWVIGRIRRFPLEIPAE
;
A
#
# COMPACT_ATOMS: atom_id res chain seq x y z
N MET A 1 -58.16 31.41 -21.82
CA MET A 1 -56.91 31.39 -21.00
C MET A 1 -56.75 30.24 -20.04
N HIS A 2 -57.72 29.31 -19.88
CA HIS A 2 -57.65 28.19 -18.89
C HIS A 2 -56.98 26.90 -19.43
N LYS A 3 -56.93 26.66 -20.75
CA LYS A 3 -56.31 25.44 -21.34
C LYS A 3 -54.78 25.41 -21.33
N VAL A 4 -54.13 26.56 -21.20
CA VAL A 4 -52.63 26.64 -21.24
C VAL A 4 -52.01 26.30 -19.91
N LYS A 5 -52.69 26.56 -18.75
CA LYS A 5 -52.11 26.31 -17.41
C LYS A 5 -52.08 24.83 -17.00
N ASN A 6 -52.99 24.00 -17.45
CA ASN A 6 -53.00 22.57 -17.11
C ASN A 6 -51.89 21.77 -17.82
N ASN A 7 -51.45 22.24 -18.99
CA ASN A 7 -50.36 21.58 -19.72
C ASN A 7 -48.97 21.81 -19.11
N LEU A 8 -48.81 22.87 -18.29
CA LEU A 8 -47.47 23.14 -17.69
C LEU A 8 -47.23 22.28 -16.43
N ILE A 9 -48.27 21.99 -15.65
CA ILE A 9 -48.16 21.15 -14.43
C ILE A 9 -47.97 19.69 -14.79
N LEU A 10 -48.70 19.19 -15.82
CA LEU A 10 -48.50 17.83 -16.33
C LEU A 10 -47.08 17.65 -16.93
N LYS A 11 -46.57 18.66 -17.65
CA LYS A 11 -45.23 18.59 -18.20
C LYS A 11 -44.14 18.61 -17.12
N GLY A 12 -44.28 19.36 -16.04
CA GLY A 12 -43.33 19.37 -14.92
C GLY A 12 -43.25 18.03 -14.18
N SER A 13 -44.41 17.40 -13.92
CA SER A 13 -44.46 16.06 -13.29
C SER A 13 -43.88 14.96 -14.19
N PHE A 14 -44.07 15.07 -15.51
CA PHE A 14 -43.47 14.12 -16.49
C PHE A 14 -41.95 14.26 -16.56
N ILE A 15 -41.42 15.48 -16.45
CA ILE A 15 -39.97 15.72 -16.48
C ILE A 15 -39.29 15.16 -15.22
N CYS A 16 -39.91 15.32 -14.03
CA CYS A 16 -39.37 14.74 -12.80
C CYS A 16 -39.42 13.20 -12.81
N LEU A 17 -40.53 12.61 -13.27
CA LEU A 17 -40.64 11.15 -13.42
C LEU A 17 -39.65 10.60 -14.44
N PHE A 18 -39.41 11.31 -15.53
CA PHE A 18 -38.45 10.93 -16.55
C PHE A 18 -36.99 11.02 -16.04
N ALA A 19 -36.65 12.05 -15.23
CA ALA A 19 -35.33 12.19 -14.60
C ALA A 19 -35.07 11.07 -13.56
N VAL A 20 -36.06 10.69 -12.79
CA VAL A 20 -35.97 9.56 -11.84
C VAL A 20 -35.84 8.23 -12.58
N ALA A 21 -36.59 8.05 -13.67
CA ALA A 21 -36.50 6.85 -14.51
C ALA A 21 -35.14 6.76 -15.23
N LEU A 22 -34.56 7.88 -15.70
CA LEU A 22 -33.20 7.93 -16.27
C LEU A 22 -32.13 7.59 -15.22
N ALA A 23 -32.27 8.09 -13.99
CA ALA A 23 -31.35 7.77 -12.90
C ALA A 23 -31.41 6.27 -12.53
N PHE A 24 -32.60 5.66 -12.53
CA PHE A 24 -32.75 4.21 -12.34
C PHE A 24 -32.18 3.40 -13.49
N LEU A 25 -32.31 3.87 -14.74
CA LEU A 25 -31.69 3.22 -15.90
C LEU A 25 -30.16 3.26 -15.85
N CYS A 26 -29.57 4.40 -15.49
CA CYS A 26 -28.10 4.52 -15.33
C CYS A 26 -27.57 3.62 -14.18
N LEU A 27 -28.31 3.48 -13.07
CA LEU A 27 -27.96 2.55 -12.00
C LEU A 27 -28.09 1.08 -12.41
N SER A 28 -29.10 0.75 -13.22
CA SER A 28 -29.26 -0.62 -13.74
C SER A 28 -28.19 -1.00 -14.76
N GLU A 29 -27.71 -0.07 -15.57
CA GLU A 29 -26.60 -0.30 -16.52
C GLU A 29 -25.26 -0.52 -15.78
N SER A 30 -25.01 0.23 -14.70
CA SER A 30 -23.81 0.06 -13.87
C SER A 30 -23.77 -1.32 -13.17
N LEU A 31 -24.91 -1.81 -12.67
CA LEU A 31 -25.03 -3.15 -12.08
C LEU A 31 -24.96 -4.26 -13.14
N ALA A 32 -25.45 -4.01 -14.36
CA ALA A 32 -25.35 -4.95 -15.47
C ALA A 32 -23.91 -5.07 -15.99
N GLN A 33 -23.15 -3.98 -16.01
CA GLN A 33 -21.73 -4.00 -16.39
C GLN A 33 -20.87 -4.83 -15.43
N SER A 34 -21.09 -4.71 -14.11
CA SER A 34 -20.35 -5.53 -13.14
C SER A 34 -20.67 -7.02 -13.29
N SER A 35 -21.93 -7.37 -13.53
CA SER A 35 -22.34 -8.76 -13.75
C SER A 35 -21.85 -9.33 -15.09
N GLN A 36 -21.67 -8.49 -16.12
CA GLN A 36 -21.06 -8.90 -17.39
C GLN A 36 -19.57 -9.16 -17.25
N LEU A 37 -18.83 -8.33 -16.50
CA LEU A 37 -17.42 -8.57 -16.21
C LEU A 37 -17.19 -9.92 -15.51
N PHE A 38 -18.01 -10.25 -14.51
CA PHE A 38 -17.94 -11.57 -13.85
C PHE A 38 -18.31 -12.75 -14.79
N ARG A 39 -19.29 -12.59 -15.64
CA ARG A 39 -19.66 -13.61 -16.64
C ARG A 39 -18.57 -13.78 -17.70
N THR A 40 -17.94 -12.69 -18.12
CA THR A 40 -16.85 -12.70 -19.10
C THR A 40 -15.63 -13.44 -18.53
N TYR A 41 -15.23 -13.18 -17.28
CA TYR A 41 -14.14 -13.88 -16.61
C TYR A 41 -14.39 -15.39 -16.54
N LYS A 42 -15.58 -15.82 -16.08
CA LYS A 42 -15.95 -17.25 -16.02
C LYS A 42 -15.99 -17.92 -17.39
N LYS A 43 -16.35 -17.17 -18.45
CA LYS A 43 -16.34 -17.65 -19.84
C LYS A 43 -14.92 -17.76 -20.40
N GLU A 44 -14.02 -16.84 -20.01
CA GLU A 44 -12.62 -16.86 -20.44
C GLU A 44 -11.85 -18.05 -19.85
N VAL A 45 -12.05 -18.37 -18.58
CA VAL A 45 -11.47 -19.58 -17.96
C VAL A 45 -12.04 -20.85 -18.59
N SER A 46 -13.29 -20.85 -19.01
CA SER A 46 -13.91 -21.99 -19.71
C SER A 46 -13.50 -22.13 -21.18
N GLY A 47 -12.82 -21.13 -21.73
CA GLY A 47 -12.36 -21.12 -23.12
C GLY A 47 -10.98 -21.74 -23.34
N LYS A 48 -10.62 -22.79 -22.56
CA LYS A 48 -9.37 -23.53 -22.73
C LYS A 48 -9.25 -24.05 -24.16
N ILE A 49 -8.12 -23.71 -24.80
CA ILE A 49 -7.83 -24.18 -26.16
C ILE A 49 -7.04 -25.49 -26.11
N PRO A 50 -7.11 -26.33 -27.16
CA PRO A 50 -6.30 -27.54 -27.27
C PRO A 50 -4.80 -27.22 -27.30
N GLU A 51 -4.00 -28.09 -26.70
CA GLU A 51 -2.56 -28.05 -26.77
C GLU A 51 -2.09 -28.63 -28.12
N THR A 52 -1.83 -27.73 -29.08
CA THR A 52 -1.33 -28.10 -30.41
C THR A 52 0.04 -27.49 -30.65
N SER A 53 0.78 -28.00 -31.64
CA SER A 53 2.09 -27.44 -32.04
C SER A 53 2.00 -25.97 -32.43
N GLU A 54 0.90 -25.56 -33.06
CA GLU A 54 0.65 -24.17 -33.44
C GLU A 54 0.40 -23.29 -32.23
N ALA A 55 -0.39 -23.78 -31.25
CA ALA A 55 -0.63 -23.06 -29.99
C ALA A 55 0.65 -22.90 -29.17
N ILE A 56 1.48 -23.94 -29.11
CA ILE A 56 2.79 -23.90 -28.44
C ILE A 56 3.73 -22.91 -29.14
N ALA A 57 3.78 -22.91 -30.48
CA ALA A 57 4.62 -21.98 -31.24
C ALA A 57 4.18 -20.52 -31.04
N ALA A 58 2.87 -20.24 -31.06
CA ALA A 58 2.34 -18.91 -30.76
C ALA A 58 2.65 -18.49 -29.30
N GLY A 59 2.51 -19.42 -28.35
CA GLY A 59 2.87 -19.20 -26.95
C GLY A 59 4.35 -18.89 -26.75
N LYS A 60 5.24 -19.52 -27.52
CA LYS A 60 6.67 -19.23 -27.55
C LYS A 60 6.94 -17.79 -27.98
N ASP A 61 6.31 -17.33 -29.05
CA ASP A 61 6.48 -15.96 -29.56
C ASP A 61 6.04 -14.91 -28.52
N ILE A 62 4.94 -15.17 -27.80
CA ILE A 62 4.49 -14.30 -26.71
C ILE A 62 5.48 -14.33 -25.54
N TYR A 63 5.94 -15.50 -25.14
CA TYR A 63 6.89 -15.68 -24.05
C TYR A 63 8.19 -14.94 -24.31
N GLU A 64 8.74 -15.07 -25.49
CA GLU A 64 9.99 -14.40 -25.92
C GLU A 64 9.85 -12.89 -26.04
N LYS A 65 8.64 -12.34 -26.16
CA LYS A 65 8.37 -10.90 -26.19
C LYS A 65 8.08 -10.30 -24.81
N LYS A 66 7.52 -11.07 -23.87
CA LYS A 66 6.91 -10.53 -22.67
C LYS A 66 7.37 -11.17 -21.35
N CYS A 67 7.88 -12.39 -21.36
CA CYS A 67 8.08 -13.18 -20.14
C CYS A 67 9.54 -13.49 -19.83
N TYR A 68 10.39 -13.69 -20.86
CA TYR A 68 11.75 -14.19 -20.70
C TYR A 68 12.67 -13.24 -19.93
N TYR A 69 12.43 -11.94 -19.94
CA TYR A 69 13.24 -10.98 -19.20
C TYR A 69 13.30 -11.28 -17.70
N CYS A 70 12.22 -11.79 -17.15
CA CYS A 70 12.15 -12.25 -15.76
C CYS A 70 12.40 -13.75 -15.65
N HIS A 71 11.70 -14.56 -16.46
CA HIS A 71 11.67 -16.02 -16.30
C HIS A 71 12.80 -16.77 -17.02
N GLY A 72 13.64 -16.07 -17.79
CA GLY A 72 14.74 -16.67 -18.57
C GLY A 72 14.29 -17.35 -19.85
N ILE A 73 15.15 -17.41 -20.85
CA ILE A 73 14.87 -18.05 -22.14
C ILE A 73 14.65 -19.57 -22.00
N LYS A 74 15.24 -20.17 -20.96
CA LYS A 74 15.11 -21.59 -20.61
C LYS A 74 14.00 -21.85 -19.59
N GLY A 75 13.24 -20.83 -19.20
CA GLY A 75 12.21 -20.95 -18.16
C GLY A 75 12.75 -21.22 -16.76
N ASP A 76 14.04 -21.02 -16.53
CA ASP A 76 14.78 -21.34 -15.30
C ASP A 76 14.70 -20.27 -14.20
N GLY A 77 13.97 -19.17 -14.45
CA GLY A 77 13.82 -18.06 -13.51
C GLY A 77 15.02 -17.10 -13.49
N ASN A 78 15.98 -17.26 -14.42
CA ASN A 78 17.21 -16.48 -14.49
C ASN A 78 17.22 -15.51 -15.69
N GLY A 79 16.13 -14.78 -15.90
CA GLY A 79 16.09 -13.70 -16.88
C GLY A 79 16.99 -12.52 -16.48
N SER A 80 17.24 -11.61 -17.43
CA SER A 80 18.12 -10.43 -17.22
C SER A 80 17.68 -9.56 -16.03
N ASP A 81 16.40 -9.52 -15.72
CA ASP A 81 15.86 -8.73 -14.61
C ASP A 81 15.79 -9.51 -13.29
N ALA A 82 15.89 -10.84 -13.34
CA ALA A 82 15.77 -11.70 -12.16
C ALA A 82 16.71 -11.35 -10.98
N PRO A 83 17.97 -10.93 -11.17
CA PRO A 83 18.84 -10.56 -10.06
C PRO A 83 18.29 -9.44 -9.18
N ARG A 84 17.45 -8.57 -9.76
CA ARG A 84 16.89 -7.37 -9.11
C ARG A 84 15.52 -7.60 -8.50
N LEU A 85 14.93 -8.79 -8.66
CA LEU A 85 13.57 -9.08 -8.24
C LEU A 85 13.52 -9.89 -6.95
N ASP A 86 12.65 -9.46 -6.02
CA ASP A 86 12.28 -10.20 -4.83
C ASP A 86 10.74 -10.18 -4.66
N PRO A 87 10.07 -11.33 -4.58
CA PRO A 87 10.62 -12.69 -4.75
C PRO A 87 11.15 -12.95 -6.16
N LYS A 88 12.12 -13.86 -6.25
CA LYS A 88 12.67 -14.29 -7.54
C LYS A 88 11.59 -14.84 -8.47
N PRO A 89 11.72 -14.64 -9.80
CA PRO A 89 10.81 -15.22 -10.78
C PRO A 89 10.73 -16.74 -10.66
N ARG A 90 9.56 -17.30 -10.99
CA ARG A 90 9.34 -18.73 -10.95
C ARG A 90 10.24 -19.44 -11.96
N ASN A 91 10.93 -20.49 -11.48
CA ASN A 91 11.59 -21.45 -12.31
C ASN A 91 10.56 -22.49 -12.79
N PHE A 92 10.30 -22.57 -14.09
CA PHE A 92 9.33 -23.47 -14.70
C PHE A 92 9.90 -24.87 -14.96
N THR A 93 11.21 -25.06 -14.89
CA THR A 93 11.86 -26.36 -15.10
C THR A 93 11.75 -27.28 -13.89
N ARG A 94 11.14 -26.84 -12.80
CA ARG A 94 11.01 -27.54 -11.52
C ARG A 94 9.56 -27.59 -11.05
N ASN A 95 9.21 -28.62 -10.26
CA ASN A 95 7.87 -28.78 -9.66
C ASN A 95 7.68 -27.89 -8.41
N GLU A 96 8.10 -26.66 -8.46
CA GLU A 96 8.17 -25.77 -7.30
C GLU A 96 7.16 -24.63 -7.39
N PHE A 97 5.99 -24.88 -7.97
CA PHE A 97 4.93 -23.87 -8.08
C PHE A 97 4.31 -23.58 -6.71
N LYS A 98 4.36 -22.33 -6.28
CA LYS A 98 3.90 -21.92 -4.94
C LYS A 98 2.39 -21.76 -4.84
N ILE A 99 1.76 -21.20 -5.87
CA ILE A 99 0.33 -20.87 -5.91
C ILE A 99 -0.35 -21.90 -6.81
N ARG A 100 -1.14 -22.79 -6.22
CA ARG A 100 -1.80 -23.90 -6.90
C ARG A 100 -3.02 -24.38 -6.12
N SER A 101 -3.87 -25.12 -6.78
CA SER A 101 -5.03 -25.81 -6.19
C SER A 101 -4.79 -27.28 -5.87
N THR A 102 -3.60 -27.78 -6.15
CA THR A 102 -3.20 -29.19 -6.00
C THR A 102 -2.44 -29.43 -4.70
N GLY A 103 -2.24 -30.66 -4.28
CA GLY A 103 -1.53 -31.02 -3.04
C GLY A 103 -0.08 -30.54 -3.00
N LEU A 104 0.54 -30.58 -1.81
CA LEU A 104 1.92 -30.15 -1.60
C LEU A 104 2.88 -30.98 -2.47
N GLY A 105 3.77 -30.31 -3.21
CA GLY A 105 4.71 -30.94 -4.13
C GLY A 105 4.14 -31.32 -5.49
N ALA A 106 2.83 -31.24 -5.69
CA ALA A 106 2.20 -31.50 -6.99
C ALA A 106 2.36 -30.32 -7.97
N LEU A 107 2.22 -30.60 -9.27
CA LEU A 107 2.13 -29.58 -10.31
C LEU A 107 0.86 -28.76 -10.17
N PRO A 108 0.83 -27.51 -10.64
CA PRO A 108 -0.40 -26.73 -10.76
C PRO A 108 -1.27 -27.28 -11.88
N THR A 109 -2.57 -27.01 -11.81
CA THR A 109 -3.46 -27.23 -12.95
C THR A 109 -3.23 -26.15 -14.02
N ASP A 110 -3.70 -26.38 -15.23
CA ASP A 110 -3.68 -25.36 -16.29
C ASP A 110 -4.50 -24.12 -15.89
N GLU A 111 -5.59 -24.33 -15.15
CA GLU A 111 -6.45 -23.28 -14.61
C GLU A 111 -5.73 -22.45 -13.52
N ASP A 112 -4.86 -23.05 -12.72
CA ASP A 112 -4.00 -22.33 -11.78
C ASP A 112 -3.02 -21.41 -12.52
N LEU A 113 -2.38 -21.93 -13.57
CA LEU A 113 -1.47 -21.14 -14.40
C LEU A 113 -2.21 -20.00 -15.11
N PHE A 114 -3.42 -20.28 -15.64
CA PHE A 114 -4.25 -19.27 -16.28
C PHE A 114 -4.63 -18.15 -15.31
N ARG A 115 -5.03 -18.51 -14.08
CA ARG A 115 -5.36 -17.56 -13.03
C ARG A 115 -4.17 -16.68 -12.69
N ILE A 116 -2.98 -17.26 -12.47
CA ILE A 116 -1.76 -16.53 -12.13
C ILE A 116 -1.36 -15.55 -13.24
N ILE A 117 -1.39 -15.96 -14.49
CA ILE A 117 -1.07 -15.08 -15.61
C ILE A 117 -2.12 -13.97 -15.74
N SER A 118 -3.39 -14.28 -15.52
CA SER A 118 -4.47 -13.31 -15.64
C SER A 118 -4.46 -12.24 -14.56
N SER A 119 -4.26 -12.65 -13.28
CA SER A 119 -4.34 -11.76 -12.11
C SER A 119 -3.00 -11.17 -11.69
N GLY A 120 -1.87 -11.73 -12.17
CA GLY A 120 -0.56 -11.44 -11.60
C GLY A 120 -0.39 -12.05 -10.21
N VAL A 121 0.65 -11.63 -9.50
CA VAL A 121 0.94 -12.06 -8.12
C VAL A 121 1.19 -10.83 -7.26
N GLU A 122 0.26 -10.53 -6.39
CA GLU A 122 0.33 -9.38 -5.48
C GLU A 122 1.61 -9.37 -4.64
N GLY A 123 2.18 -8.19 -4.47
CA GLY A 123 3.44 -8.01 -3.74
C GLY A 123 4.64 -8.71 -4.40
N SER A 124 4.62 -8.82 -5.74
CA SER A 124 5.75 -9.28 -6.55
C SER A 124 5.82 -8.49 -7.86
N ALA A 125 6.90 -8.66 -8.61
CA ALA A 125 7.05 -8.07 -9.93
C ALA A 125 6.27 -8.78 -11.05
N MET A 126 5.53 -9.86 -10.76
CA MET A 126 4.68 -10.55 -11.74
C MET A 126 3.40 -9.75 -11.99
N PRO A 127 3.28 -9.02 -13.12
CA PRO A 127 2.10 -8.22 -13.40
C PRO A 127 0.92 -9.08 -13.84
N PHE A 128 -0.26 -8.50 -13.85
CA PHE A 128 -1.42 -9.08 -14.50
C PHE A 128 -1.33 -8.90 -16.03
N TRP A 129 -1.68 -9.95 -16.76
CA TRP A 129 -1.62 -9.97 -18.23
C TRP A 129 -3.01 -9.97 -18.87
N ASN A 130 -3.91 -9.12 -18.37
CA ASN A 130 -5.23 -8.93 -18.96
C ASN A 130 -5.19 -8.21 -20.33
N THR A 131 -4.05 -7.67 -20.71
CA THR A 131 -3.80 -7.13 -22.07
C THR A 131 -3.61 -8.23 -23.11
N LEU A 132 -3.33 -9.48 -22.69
CA LEU A 132 -3.38 -10.66 -23.52
C LEU A 132 -4.81 -11.17 -23.60
N THR A 133 -5.22 -11.62 -24.78
CA THR A 133 -6.50 -12.33 -24.95
C THR A 133 -6.51 -13.64 -24.15
N SER A 134 -7.69 -14.22 -23.93
CA SER A 134 -7.81 -15.53 -23.28
C SER A 134 -7.03 -16.59 -24.05
N GLU A 135 -7.13 -16.59 -25.37
CA GLU A 135 -6.41 -17.51 -26.24
C GLU A 135 -4.88 -17.36 -26.11
N GLU A 136 -4.35 -16.14 -26.16
CA GLU A 136 -2.92 -15.88 -25.98
C GLU A 136 -2.41 -16.33 -24.62
N ARG A 137 -3.20 -16.19 -23.56
CA ARG A 137 -2.86 -16.70 -22.22
C ARG A 137 -2.78 -18.23 -22.21
N TRP A 138 -3.72 -18.93 -22.86
CA TRP A 138 -3.67 -20.39 -23.00
C TRP A 138 -2.47 -20.84 -23.84
N GLN A 139 -2.15 -20.15 -24.92
CA GLN A 139 -0.97 -20.43 -25.76
C GLN A 139 0.32 -20.33 -24.93
N VAL A 140 0.48 -19.27 -24.13
CA VAL A 140 1.64 -19.11 -23.22
C VAL A 140 1.72 -20.25 -22.21
N ILE A 141 0.59 -20.70 -21.64
CA ILE A 141 0.55 -21.83 -20.69
C ILE A 141 1.05 -23.11 -21.37
N HIS A 142 0.59 -23.40 -22.57
CA HIS A 142 1.06 -24.57 -23.30
C HIS A 142 2.58 -24.53 -23.55
N TYR A 143 3.11 -23.35 -23.87
CA TYR A 143 4.55 -23.20 -24.02
C TYR A 143 5.30 -23.32 -22.68
N ILE A 144 4.82 -22.71 -21.59
CA ILE A 144 5.45 -22.82 -20.26
C ILE A 144 5.55 -24.28 -19.81
N LYS A 145 4.54 -25.08 -20.06
CA LYS A 145 4.55 -26.52 -19.72
C LYS A 145 5.66 -27.28 -20.43
N THR A 146 6.13 -26.82 -21.61
CA THR A 146 7.23 -27.50 -22.32
C THR A 146 8.57 -27.41 -21.61
N PHE A 147 8.75 -26.52 -20.65
CA PHE A 147 9.99 -26.41 -19.87
C PHE A 147 10.17 -27.53 -18.85
N ASN A 148 9.10 -28.31 -18.55
CA ASN A 148 9.13 -29.35 -17.56
C ASN A 148 8.43 -30.62 -18.07
N GLU A 149 9.19 -31.69 -18.22
CA GLU A 149 8.72 -32.97 -18.72
C GLU A 149 7.60 -33.57 -17.84
N ASP A 150 7.58 -33.29 -16.54
CA ASP A 150 6.56 -33.78 -15.63
C ASP A 150 5.12 -33.35 -16.03
N PHE A 151 4.95 -32.31 -16.82
CA PHE A 151 3.64 -31.96 -17.36
C PHE A 151 3.17 -32.88 -18.48
N LYS A 152 4.09 -33.62 -19.11
CA LYS A 152 3.76 -34.56 -20.18
C LYS A 152 3.45 -35.96 -19.63
N ASP A 153 4.20 -36.38 -18.61
CA ASP A 153 4.26 -37.78 -18.17
C ASP A 153 3.32 -38.07 -16.99
N LYS A 154 2.73 -37.03 -16.37
CA LYS A 154 1.84 -37.20 -15.23
C LYS A 154 0.39 -36.94 -15.61
N GLU A 155 -0.51 -37.75 -15.04
CA GLU A 155 -1.94 -37.47 -15.07
C GLU A 155 -2.22 -36.06 -14.50
N ALA A 156 -3.32 -35.46 -14.96
CA ALA A 156 -3.74 -34.16 -14.43
C ALA A 156 -3.80 -34.23 -12.89
N PRO A 157 -3.10 -33.32 -12.18
CA PRO A 157 -3.02 -33.40 -10.74
C PRO A 157 -4.40 -33.20 -10.10
N GLU A 158 -4.69 -34.00 -9.06
CA GLU A 158 -5.93 -33.88 -8.31
C GLU A 158 -6.00 -32.52 -7.58
N VAL A 159 -7.11 -31.83 -7.80
CA VAL A 159 -7.39 -30.56 -7.10
C VAL A 159 -7.80 -30.88 -5.66
N ALA A 160 -7.18 -30.21 -4.71
CA ALA A 160 -7.52 -30.34 -3.31
C ALA A 160 -8.99 -29.93 -3.07
N SER A 161 -9.74 -30.85 -2.44
CA SER A 161 -11.13 -30.56 -2.08
C SER A 161 -11.23 -29.36 -1.13
N LEU A 162 -12.19 -28.49 -1.37
CA LEU A 162 -12.54 -27.41 -0.45
C LEU A 162 -13.50 -27.87 0.65
N GLY A 163 -13.98 -29.11 0.57
CA GLY A 163 -15.02 -29.62 1.48
C GLY A 163 -16.33 -28.83 1.38
N ALA A 164 -17.21 -29.03 2.35
CA ALA A 164 -18.42 -28.23 2.49
C ALA A 164 -18.09 -26.94 3.25
N GLU A 165 -18.41 -25.79 2.65
CA GLU A 165 -18.22 -24.48 3.30
C GLU A 165 -19.10 -24.37 4.54
N VAL A 166 -18.48 -23.97 5.66
CA VAL A 166 -19.18 -23.64 6.90
C VAL A 166 -19.58 -22.17 6.86
N ALA A 167 -20.77 -21.85 7.36
CA ALA A 167 -21.22 -20.46 7.44
C ALA A 167 -20.33 -19.66 8.43
N SER A 168 -19.92 -18.44 8.03
CA SER A 168 -19.17 -17.55 8.90
C SER A 168 -20.06 -17.02 10.02
N SER A 169 -19.60 -17.13 11.26
CA SER A 169 -20.29 -16.66 12.47
C SER A 169 -19.25 -16.27 13.53
N SER A 170 -19.68 -15.55 14.57
CA SER A 170 -18.80 -15.24 15.71
C SER A 170 -18.27 -16.50 16.41
N GLU A 171 -19.06 -17.57 16.45
CA GLU A 171 -18.64 -18.86 17.00
C GLU A 171 -17.56 -19.49 16.11
N SER A 172 -17.77 -19.50 14.80
CA SER A 172 -16.80 -20.00 13.82
C SER A 172 -15.47 -19.23 13.91
N ILE A 173 -15.53 -17.90 14.00
CA ILE A 173 -14.35 -17.04 14.17
C ILE A 173 -13.63 -17.35 15.50
N GLY A 174 -14.38 -17.52 16.59
CA GLY A 174 -13.84 -17.90 17.89
C GLY A 174 -13.14 -19.26 17.88
N ARG A 175 -13.73 -20.26 17.21
CA ARG A 175 -13.11 -21.58 16.99
C ARG A 175 -11.84 -21.43 16.15
N GLY A 176 -11.88 -20.63 15.06
CA GLY A 176 -10.71 -20.37 14.20
C GLY A 176 -9.56 -19.71 14.97
N LYS A 177 -9.85 -18.75 15.86
CA LYS A 177 -8.83 -18.13 16.73
C LYS A 177 -8.16 -19.16 17.66
N LYS A 178 -8.93 -20.10 18.18
CA LYS A 178 -8.38 -21.19 19.00
C LYS A 178 -7.48 -22.11 18.15
N LEU A 179 -7.94 -22.52 16.97
CA LEU A 179 -7.17 -23.33 16.03
C LEU A 179 -5.87 -22.63 15.58
N PHE A 180 -5.88 -21.32 15.38
CA PHE A 180 -4.68 -20.53 15.05
C PHE A 180 -3.59 -20.69 16.11
N LYS A 181 -3.97 -20.76 17.38
CA LYS A 181 -3.05 -21.03 18.50
C LYS A 181 -2.66 -22.50 18.60
N GLU A 182 -3.60 -23.42 18.52
CA GLU A 182 -3.37 -24.86 18.61
C GLU A 182 -2.45 -25.37 17.48
N ALA A 183 -2.66 -24.90 16.25
CA ALA A 183 -1.82 -25.21 15.10
C ALA A 183 -0.53 -24.37 15.03
N LYS A 184 -0.26 -23.54 16.04
CA LYS A 184 0.96 -22.72 16.20
C LYS A 184 1.22 -21.74 15.05
N CYS A 185 0.17 -21.28 14.35
CA CYS A 185 0.29 -20.31 13.27
C CYS A 185 0.93 -18.99 13.74
N PHE A 186 0.69 -18.62 15.02
CA PHE A 186 1.23 -17.42 15.63
C PHE A 186 2.77 -17.40 15.71
N LEU A 187 3.44 -18.54 15.72
CA LEU A 187 4.90 -18.57 15.77
C LEU A 187 5.54 -17.85 14.58
N CYS A 188 4.92 -17.94 13.40
CA CYS A 188 5.35 -17.25 12.20
C CYS A 188 4.57 -15.95 11.97
N HIS A 189 3.23 -16.01 12.13
CA HIS A 189 2.34 -14.91 11.76
C HIS A 189 2.12 -13.88 12.87
N GLY A 190 2.58 -14.16 14.11
CA GLY A 190 2.32 -13.34 15.30
C GLY A 190 0.94 -13.59 15.91
N GLU A 191 0.74 -13.18 17.17
CA GLU A 191 -0.51 -13.40 17.92
C GLU A 191 -1.72 -12.74 17.22
N ASP A 192 -1.51 -11.58 16.61
CA ASP A 192 -2.52 -10.81 15.89
C ASP A 192 -2.40 -10.92 14.36
N GLY A 193 -1.59 -11.85 13.87
CA GLY A 193 -1.41 -12.09 12.45
C GLY A 193 -0.56 -11.04 11.71
N ARG A 194 0.23 -10.21 12.42
CA ARG A 194 1.00 -9.09 11.86
C ARG A 194 2.33 -9.49 11.21
N ALA A 195 2.65 -10.77 11.15
CA ALA A 195 3.93 -11.31 10.69
C ALA A 195 5.11 -11.02 11.65
N ASP A 196 4.83 -10.78 12.90
CA ASP A 196 5.76 -10.49 14.00
C ASP A 196 5.97 -11.69 14.94
N GLY A 197 5.73 -12.91 14.44
CA GLY A 197 5.94 -14.13 15.20
C GLY A 197 7.41 -14.35 15.54
N GLN A 198 7.67 -15.02 16.67
CA GLN A 198 9.00 -15.21 17.26
C GLN A 198 10.04 -15.80 16.28
N ILE A 199 9.61 -16.63 15.34
CA ILE A 199 10.50 -17.29 14.38
C ILE A 199 10.53 -16.61 12.99
N THR A 200 9.81 -15.50 12.82
CA THR A 200 9.68 -14.83 11.51
C THR A 200 11.02 -14.44 10.90
N THR A 201 11.96 -13.96 11.69
CA THR A 201 13.28 -13.53 11.23
C THR A 201 14.23 -14.69 10.89
N THR A 202 13.93 -15.89 11.37
CA THR A 202 14.75 -17.10 11.17
C THR A 202 14.18 -18.04 10.11
N LEU A 203 13.04 -17.69 9.51
CA LEU A 203 12.38 -18.54 8.51
C LEU A 203 13.26 -18.68 7.27
N LYS A 204 13.52 -19.92 6.92
CA LYS A 204 14.21 -20.30 5.69
C LYS A 204 13.38 -21.30 4.92
N GLY A 205 13.32 -21.11 3.62
CA GLY A 205 12.67 -22.05 2.73
C GLY A 205 13.65 -23.08 2.18
N LYS A 206 13.20 -23.82 1.18
CA LYS A 206 14.03 -24.66 0.37
C LYS A 206 15.18 -23.80 -0.23
N TRP A 207 16.37 -24.31 -0.31
CA TRP A 207 17.57 -23.59 -0.78
C TRP A 207 18.15 -22.56 0.21
N ASP A 208 17.80 -22.66 1.48
CA ASP A 208 18.29 -21.77 2.56
C ASP A 208 17.98 -20.27 2.34
N LEU A 209 17.04 -19.97 1.45
CA LEU A 209 16.63 -18.60 1.18
C LEU A 209 15.76 -18.07 2.33
N PRO A 210 16.00 -16.83 2.79
CA PRO A 210 15.18 -16.23 3.83
C PRO A 210 13.74 -16.00 3.35
N TYR A 211 12.77 -16.23 4.23
CA TYR A 211 11.36 -15.94 3.98
C TYR A 211 10.81 -15.10 5.12
N LYS A 212 9.90 -14.20 4.78
CA LYS A 212 9.08 -13.47 5.76
C LYS A 212 7.67 -14.06 5.76
N ALA A 213 7.11 -14.31 6.94
CA ALA A 213 5.70 -14.66 7.07
C ALA A 213 4.83 -13.55 6.48
N ARG A 214 3.64 -13.90 5.99
CA ARG A 214 2.70 -12.93 5.46
C ARG A 214 1.96 -12.24 6.61
N ASN A 215 1.85 -10.90 6.56
CA ASN A 215 0.96 -10.15 7.43
C ASN A 215 -0.49 -10.47 7.06
N LEU A 216 -1.19 -11.18 7.95
CA LEU A 216 -2.55 -11.66 7.73
C LEU A 216 -3.60 -10.56 7.93
N THR A 217 -3.23 -9.41 8.48
CA THR A 217 -4.15 -8.27 8.59
C THR A 217 -4.33 -7.51 7.28
N LYS A 218 -3.49 -7.78 6.27
CA LYS A 218 -3.44 -7.10 4.97
C LYS A 218 -3.78 -8.06 3.85
N SER A 219 -5.09 -8.25 3.57
CA SER A 219 -5.57 -9.25 2.61
C SER A 219 -5.05 -9.03 1.18
N TRP A 220 -4.81 -7.78 0.77
CA TRP A 220 -4.25 -7.47 -0.55
C TRP A 220 -2.82 -7.96 -0.78
N LEU A 221 -2.14 -8.41 0.28
CA LEU A 221 -0.81 -9.00 0.17
C LEU A 221 -0.85 -10.54 -0.04
N PHE A 222 -2.02 -11.15 -0.05
CA PHE A 222 -2.17 -12.60 -0.16
C PHE A 222 -1.92 -13.05 -1.59
N LYS A 223 -0.74 -13.60 -1.83
CA LYS A 223 -0.28 -14.02 -3.17
C LYS A 223 -1.16 -15.09 -3.82
N GLY A 224 -1.82 -15.91 -3.01
CA GLY A 224 -2.74 -16.98 -3.46
C GLY A 224 -4.16 -16.50 -3.77
N GLY A 225 -4.45 -15.21 -3.49
CA GLY A 225 -5.78 -14.62 -3.50
C GLY A 225 -6.32 -14.41 -2.08
N ASN A 226 -7.31 -13.53 -1.93
CA ASN A 226 -7.83 -13.08 -0.64
C ASN A 226 -9.29 -13.45 -0.37
N SER A 227 -9.93 -14.21 -1.26
CA SER A 227 -11.24 -14.79 -0.97
C SER A 227 -11.14 -15.85 0.12
N SER A 228 -12.25 -16.17 0.77
CA SER A 228 -12.28 -17.25 1.76
C SER A 228 -11.83 -18.58 1.16
N GLU A 229 -12.24 -18.88 -0.06
CA GLU A 229 -11.81 -20.07 -0.79
C GLU A 229 -10.30 -20.10 -1.05
N ASP A 230 -9.68 -18.94 -1.39
CA ASP A 230 -8.24 -18.84 -1.64
C ASP A 230 -7.43 -19.04 -0.36
N ILE A 231 -7.91 -18.50 0.77
CA ILE A 231 -7.28 -18.69 2.07
C ILE A 231 -7.40 -20.16 2.49
N PHE A 232 -8.61 -20.73 2.39
CA PHE A 232 -8.85 -22.16 2.68
C PHE A 232 -7.93 -23.04 1.83
N ARG A 233 -7.84 -22.77 0.53
CA ARG A 233 -6.96 -23.47 -0.39
C ARG A 233 -5.50 -23.36 0.04
N THR A 234 -5.03 -22.17 0.40
CA THR A 234 -3.66 -21.95 0.85
C THR A 234 -3.35 -22.73 2.13
N VAL A 235 -4.27 -22.75 3.09
CA VAL A 235 -4.13 -23.56 4.32
C VAL A 235 -4.13 -25.06 4.00
N THR A 236 -4.99 -25.49 3.08
CA THR A 236 -5.10 -26.89 2.67
C THR A 236 -3.86 -27.37 1.93
N THR A 237 -3.39 -26.61 0.93
CA THR A 237 -2.30 -27.07 0.04
C THR A 237 -0.91 -26.70 0.54
N GLY A 238 -0.79 -25.75 1.48
CA GLY A 238 0.48 -25.14 1.84
C GLY A 238 1.09 -24.37 0.66
N ILE A 239 2.30 -23.85 0.86
CA ILE A 239 3.04 -23.07 -0.14
C ILE A 239 4.39 -23.77 -0.38
N ASN A 240 4.58 -24.33 -1.55
CA ASN A 240 5.82 -25.03 -1.92
C ASN A 240 7.05 -24.14 -1.66
N GLU A 241 8.18 -24.76 -1.31
CA GLU A 241 9.46 -24.11 -1.03
C GLU A 241 9.49 -23.19 0.20
N THR A 242 8.41 -23.07 0.93
CA THR A 242 8.33 -22.23 2.12
C THR A 242 8.07 -23.06 3.37
N PRO A 243 8.30 -22.52 4.58
CA PRO A 243 7.92 -23.19 5.82
C PRO A 243 6.40 -23.37 6.02
N MET A 244 5.56 -22.76 5.18
CA MET A 244 4.11 -22.91 5.23
C MET A 244 3.68 -24.25 4.64
N GLY A 245 3.58 -25.26 5.49
CA GLY A 245 3.16 -26.62 5.11
C GLY A 245 1.66 -26.73 4.81
N SER A 246 1.25 -27.92 4.35
CA SER A 246 -0.16 -28.30 4.23
C SER A 246 -0.73 -28.64 5.61
N TYR A 247 -1.96 -28.19 5.86
CA TYR A 247 -2.72 -28.55 7.06
C TYR A 247 -3.84 -29.58 6.77
N ALA A 248 -3.89 -30.14 5.56
CA ALA A 248 -4.92 -31.09 5.18
C ALA A 248 -4.93 -32.37 6.07
N ASP A 249 -3.75 -32.82 6.49
CA ASP A 249 -3.60 -34.01 7.32
C ASP A 249 -3.80 -33.74 8.83
N TYR A 250 -3.78 -32.47 9.26
CA TYR A 250 -3.83 -32.06 10.67
C TYR A 250 -5.18 -31.47 11.09
N LEU A 251 -5.89 -30.84 10.14
CA LEU A 251 -7.15 -30.16 10.38
C LEU A 251 -8.24 -30.72 9.46
N THR A 252 -9.43 -30.93 10.01
CA THR A 252 -10.60 -31.30 9.20
C THR A 252 -10.97 -30.14 8.24
N ASP A 253 -11.79 -30.41 7.23
CA ASP A 253 -12.31 -29.39 6.33
C ASP A 253 -13.05 -28.30 7.12
N GLU A 254 -13.86 -28.69 8.10
CA GLU A 254 -14.58 -27.75 8.96
C GLU A 254 -13.63 -26.86 9.79
N ASP A 255 -12.59 -27.44 10.41
CA ASP A 255 -11.58 -26.69 11.15
C ASP A 255 -10.82 -25.70 10.27
N ARG A 256 -10.51 -26.08 9.02
CA ARG A 256 -9.85 -25.17 8.06
C ARG A 256 -10.77 -24.03 7.64
N TRP A 257 -12.09 -24.23 7.53
CA TRP A 257 -13.06 -23.16 7.33
C TRP A 257 -13.14 -22.23 8.53
N HIS A 258 -13.19 -22.74 9.75
CA HIS A 258 -13.14 -21.92 10.96
C HIS A 258 -11.87 -21.05 11.01
N LEU A 259 -10.70 -21.66 10.71
CA LEU A 259 -9.44 -20.92 10.63
C LEU A 259 -9.46 -19.84 9.54
N THR A 260 -10.04 -20.15 8.39
CA THR A 260 -10.24 -19.20 7.29
C THR A 260 -11.09 -18.00 7.73
N HIS A 261 -12.19 -18.24 8.45
CA HIS A 261 -13.04 -17.17 8.97
C HIS A 261 -12.32 -16.29 9.97
N TYR A 262 -11.47 -16.86 10.82
CA TYR A 262 -10.63 -16.08 11.72
C TYR A 262 -9.65 -15.22 10.94
N VAL A 263 -8.91 -15.76 9.98
CA VAL A 263 -7.98 -14.99 9.14
C VAL A 263 -8.71 -13.86 8.41
N ARG A 264 -9.89 -14.13 7.84
CA ARG A 264 -10.71 -13.07 7.21
C ARG A 264 -11.18 -12.01 8.21
N SER A 265 -11.47 -12.39 9.45
CA SER A 265 -11.94 -11.45 10.47
C SER A 265 -10.87 -10.46 10.94
N ILE A 266 -9.59 -10.86 10.90
CA ILE A 266 -8.46 -9.98 11.22
C ILE A 266 -7.92 -9.24 10.00
N SER A 267 -8.32 -9.67 8.80
CA SER A 267 -7.88 -9.06 7.54
C SER A 267 -8.76 -7.87 7.17
N HIS A 268 -8.16 -6.87 6.57
CA HIS A 268 -8.90 -5.81 5.89
C HIS A 268 -8.45 -5.69 4.44
N ASP A 269 -9.37 -5.31 3.58
CA ASP A 269 -9.09 -5.04 2.18
C ASP A 269 -8.64 -3.58 2.04
N MET A 270 -7.64 -3.33 1.20
CA MET A 270 -7.20 -1.97 0.95
C MET A 270 -8.32 -1.19 0.25
N LYS A 271 -8.79 -0.13 0.89
CA LYS A 271 -9.67 0.83 0.26
C LYS A 271 -8.81 1.83 -0.49
N THR A 272 -8.83 1.77 -1.82
CA THR A 272 -8.11 2.72 -2.67
C THR A 272 -8.89 4.04 -2.69
N GLU A 273 -8.70 4.87 -1.67
CA GLU A 273 -9.15 6.26 -1.71
C GLU A 273 -8.02 7.11 -2.28
N VAL A 274 -8.33 7.88 -3.31
CA VAL A 274 -7.35 8.74 -3.98
C VAL A 274 -7.22 10.09 -3.31
N VAL A 275 -8.22 10.49 -2.53
CA VAL A 275 -8.32 11.81 -1.89
C VAL A 275 -8.40 11.70 -0.38
N LEU A 276 -7.41 12.25 0.30
CA LEU A 276 -7.42 12.46 1.75
C LEU A 276 -8.28 13.70 2.05
N LYS A 277 -9.35 13.51 2.81
CA LYS A 277 -10.17 14.61 3.31
C LYS A 277 -9.58 15.10 4.64
N THR A 278 -9.00 16.28 4.61
CA THR A 278 -8.46 16.93 5.80
C THR A 278 -9.60 17.56 6.59
N MET A 279 -9.85 17.04 7.79
CA MET A 279 -10.98 17.43 8.63
C MET A 279 -10.72 18.80 9.28
N LEU A 280 -11.72 19.67 9.27
CA LEU A 280 -11.65 20.91 10.05
C LEU A 280 -11.85 20.62 11.54
N ALA A 281 -10.84 20.94 12.35
CA ALA A 281 -10.93 20.84 13.80
C ALA A 281 -11.85 21.93 14.39
N VAL A 282 -12.63 21.54 15.38
CA VAL A 282 -13.40 22.47 16.21
C VAL A 282 -12.66 22.64 17.53
N GLY A 283 -11.70 23.56 17.54
CA GLY A 283 -10.80 23.77 18.66
C GLY A 283 -9.33 23.54 18.30
N ASP A 284 -8.55 23.12 19.28
CA ASP A 284 -7.12 22.87 19.12
C ASP A 284 -6.87 21.62 18.28
N LEU A 285 -5.74 21.58 17.59
CA LEU A 285 -5.26 20.41 16.88
C LEU A 285 -4.68 19.39 17.86
N PRO A 286 -4.63 18.09 17.49
CA PRO A 286 -3.99 17.06 18.32
C PRO A 286 -2.57 17.47 18.75
N ASP A 287 -2.23 17.22 20.02
CA ASP A 287 -0.91 17.53 20.58
C ASP A 287 0.10 16.38 20.38
N GLY A 288 -0.37 15.21 20.04
CA GLY A 288 0.48 14.04 19.82
C GLY A 288 -0.15 12.97 18.94
N PRO A 289 0.68 11.96 18.58
CA PRO A 289 0.21 10.84 17.74
C PRO A 289 -0.88 9.97 18.40
N ASP A 290 -0.98 9.96 19.72
CA ASP A 290 -1.94 9.16 20.49
C ASP A 290 -3.15 9.96 21.00
N ASP A 291 -3.29 11.22 20.57
CA ASP A 291 -4.43 12.06 20.94
C ASP A 291 -5.76 11.43 20.48
N GLU A 292 -6.76 11.43 21.38
CA GLU A 292 -8.08 10.88 21.12
C GLU A 292 -8.82 11.55 19.93
N ALA A 293 -8.48 12.78 19.61
CA ALA A 293 -9.04 13.50 18.47
C ALA A 293 -8.84 12.73 17.15
N TRP A 294 -7.76 11.97 17.01
CA TRP A 294 -7.49 11.13 15.86
C TRP A 294 -8.51 10.00 15.66
N ASN A 295 -9.25 9.61 16.68
CA ASN A 295 -10.28 8.56 16.57
C ASN A 295 -11.48 9.01 15.73
N THR A 296 -11.68 10.31 15.58
CA THR A 296 -12.77 10.89 14.78
C THR A 296 -12.40 11.07 13.31
N VAL A 297 -11.13 10.93 12.95
CA VAL A 297 -10.60 11.18 11.61
C VAL A 297 -10.46 9.88 10.84
N SER A 298 -11.06 9.83 9.65
CA SER A 298 -10.86 8.71 8.72
C SER A 298 -9.44 8.72 8.17
N PHE A 299 -8.84 7.53 8.04
CA PHE A 299 -7.54 7.39 7.38
C PHE A 299 -7.69 7.01 5.90
N VAL A 300 -6.67 7.35 5.12
CA VAL A 300 -6.43 6.78 3.79
C VAL A 300 -5.21 5.88 3.92
N GLU A 301 -5.28 4.66 3.39
CA GLU A 301 -4.16 3.73 3.36
C GLU A 301 -3.54 3.74 1.95
N LEU A 302 -2.25 4.08 1.88
CA LEU A 302 -1.51 4.27 0.65
C LEU A 302 -0.58 3.09 0.42
N PRO A 303 -0.69 2.36 -0.71
CA PRO A 303 0.27 1.32 -1.06
C PRO A 303 1.62 1.94 -1.38
N MET A 304 2.68 1.30 -0.90
CA MET A 304 4.06 1.68 -1.16
C MET A 304 4.67 0.81 -2.26
N SER A 305 5.56 1.40 -3.04
CA SER A 305 6.34 0.73 -4.08
C SER A 305 7.82 1.02 -3.87
N GLY A 306 8.69 0.11 -4.28
CA GLY A 306 10.12 0.39 -4.28
C GLY A 306 10.49 1.52 -5.25
N GLN A 307 11.50 2.31 -4.92
CA GLN A 307 12.02 3.36 -5.79
C GLN A 307 12.84 2.76 -6.93
N ILE A 308 12.31 2.73 -8.14
CA ILE A 308 12.97 2.17 -9.34
C ILE A 308 13.35 3.22 -10.39
N VAL A 309 13.13 4.50 -10.08
CA VAL A 309 13.25 5.62 -11.01
C VAL A 309 14.70 6.02 -11.23
N ALA A 310 15.50 6.06 -10.17
CA ALA A 310 16.91 6.48 -10.21
C ALA A 310 17.83 5.49 -9.48
N SER A 311 19.08 5.42 -9.88
CA SER A 311 20.09 4.61 -9.19
C SER A 311 20.56 5.29 -7.89
N PRO A 312 20.81 4.50 -6.82
CA PRO A 312 20.56 3.08 -6.72
C PRO A 312 19.06 2.76 -6.67
N ARG A 313 18.62 1.77 -7.47
CA ARG A 313 17.20 1.36 -7.51
C ARG A 313 16.89 0.44 -6.34
N PHE A 314 15.67 0.56 -5.85
CA PHE A 314 15.11 -0.26 -4.79
C PHE A 314 13.81 -0.91 -5.27
N TRP A 315 13.79 -2.24 -5.41
CA TRP A 315 12.72 -2.96 -6.13
C TRP A 315 11.61 -3.45 -5.22
N THR A 316 11.93 -3.78 -3.98
CA THR A 316 10.98 -4.36 -3.03
C THR A 316 10.81 -3.41 -1.86
N PRO A 317 9.62 -2.82 -1.66
CA PRO A 317 9.38 -1.93 -0.53
C PRO A 317 9.50 -2.69 0.79
N SER A 318 10.17 -2.10 1.78
CA SER A 318 10.18 -2.62 3.16
C SER A 318 8.82 -2.42 3.80
N ALA A 319 8.23 -1.25 3.64
CA ALA A 319 6.85 -0.97 4.05
C ALA A 319 5.87 -1.22 2.89
N ASN A 320 4.81 -1.98 3.17
CA ASN A 320 3.78 -2.30 2.18
C ASN A 320 2.73 -1.19 2.02
N SER A 321 2.46 -0.44 3.07
CA SER A 321 1.49 0.65 3.10
C SER A 321 1.77 1.63 4.23
N VAL A 322 1.30 2.86 4.06
CA VAL A 322 1.26 3.90 5.11
C VAL A 322 -0.17 4.39 5.24
N LYS A 323 -0.69 4.45 6.47
CA LYS A 323 -1.95 5.11 6.78
C LYS A 323 -1.68 6.58 7.04
N ILE A 324 -2.53 7.43 6.50
CA ILE A 324 -2.45 8.88 6.70
C ILE A 324 -3.80 9.44 7.13
N LYS A 325 -3.78 10.26 8.17
CA LYS A 325 -4.91 11.11 8.61
C LYS A 325 -4.47 12.56 8.55
N SER A 326 -5.42 13.49 8.47
CA SER A 326 -5.11 14.92 8.51
C SER A 326 -6.25 15.72 9.09
N MET A 327 -5.89 16.74 9.89
CA MET A 327 -6.77 17.76 10.42
C MET A 327 -6.17 19.14 10.16
N TYR A 328 -6.99 20.16 10.20
CA TYR A 328 -6.54 21.55 10.11
C TYR A 328 -7.45 22.47 10.93
N ASN A 329 -6.93 23.63 11.31
CA ASN A 329 -7.67 24.73 11.88
C ASN A 329 -7.47 26.01 11.02
N ASN A 330 -7.65 27.19 11.58
CA ASN A 330 -7.46 28.44 10.83
C ASN A 330 -5.98 28.79 10.60
N GLU A 331 -5.04 28.19 11.29
CA GLU A 331 -3.62 28.52 11.32
C GLU A 331 -2.76 27.37 10.78
N ASP A 332 -3.01 26.15 11.26
CA ASP A 332 -2.14 25.01 11.05
C ASP A 332 -2.86 23.82 10.38
N ILE A 333 -2.07 22.98 9.75
CA ILE A 333 -2.45 21.64 9.28
C ILE A 333 -1.57 20.61 9.98
N VAL A 334 -2.17 19.48 10.35
CA VAL A 334 -1.48 18.36 11.00
C VAL A 334 -1.77 17.07 10.26
N PHE A 335 -0.73 16.25 10.13
CA PHE A 335 -0.79 14.91 9.54
C PHE A 335 -0.37 13.89 10.57
N LEU A 336 -1.05 12.75 10.62
CA LEU A 336 -0.63 11.55 11.33
C LEU A 336 -0.34 10.46 10.31
N LEU A 337 0.88 9.93 10.33
CA LEU A 337 1.38 8.86 9.50
C LEU A 337 1.59 7.62 10.36
N GLU A 338 1.06 6.47 9.95
CA GLU A 338 1.24 5.21 10.66
C GLU A 338 1.69 4.13 9.67
N TRP A 339 2.74 3.37 10.03
CA TRP A 339 3.18 2.21 9.25
C TRP A 339 3.69 1.09 10.16
N ASP A 340 3.64 -0.14 9.65
CA ASP A 340 4.21 -1.30 10.34
C ASP A 340 5.72 -1.32 10.14
N ASP A 341 6.45 -1.37 11.25
CA ASP A 341 7.88 -1.51 11.34
C ASP A 341 8.22 -2.29 12.62
N MET A 342 8.80 -3.48 12.47
CA MET A 342 9.04 -4.37 13.61
C MET A 342 10.21 -3.93 14.50
N THR A 343 10.99 -2.99 14.02
CA THR A 343 12.22 -2.50 14.67
C THR A 343 12.17 -0.98 14.79
N ASN A 344 13.06 -0.41 15.57
CA ASN A 344 13.15 1.02 15.86
C ASN A 344 14.60 1.46 15.69
N GLU A 345 14.96 1.85 14.48
CA GLU A 345 16.33 2.25 14.17
C GLU A 345 16.49 3.77 14.30
N GLN A 346 17.32 4.14 15.28
CA GLN A 346 17.65 5.53 15.61
C GLN A 346 19.15 5.85 15.40
N SER A 347 19.81 5.16 14.46
CA SER A 347 21.21 5.43 14.17
C SER A 347 21.36 6.61 13.22
N GLU A 348 22.52 7.30 13.30
CA GLU A 348 22.82 8.45 12.42
C GLU A 348 22.74 8.10 10.94
N VAL A 349 23.22 6.91 10.55
CA VAL A 349 23.32 6.48 9.15
C VAL A 349 22.04 5.78 8.71
N TYR A 350 21.60 4.77 9.44
CA TYR A 350 20.43 3.97 9.13
C TYR A 350 19.34 4.22 10.15
N SER A 351 18.50 5.17 9.85
CA SER A 351 17.39 5.58 10.71
C SER A 351 16.07 5.34 10.01
N ASP A 352 15.08 4.89 10.76
CA ASP A 352 13.71 4.94 10.28
C ASP A 352 13.33 6.38 9.97
N ALA A 353 12.67 6.58 8.85
CA ALA A 353 12.33 7.91 8.38
C ALA A 353 11.09 7.92 7.48
N VAL A 354 10.41 9.05 7.47
CA VAL A 354 9.32 9.31 6.54
C VAL A 354 9.42 10.74 5.99
N ALA A 355 9.04 10.92 4.74
CA ALA A 355 8.93 12.24 4.13
C ALA A 355 7.56 12.43 3.47
N LEU A 356 6.92 13.57 3.75
CA LEU A 356 5.81 14.11 2.98
C LEU A 356 6.35 15.03 1.89
N GLN A 357 5.88 14.83 0.67
CA GLN A 357 6.25 15.64 -0.49
C GLN A 357 5.04 16.37 -1.06
N PHE A 358 5.19 17.66 -1.34
CA PHE A 358 4.19 18.49 -2.01
C PHE A 358 4.81 19.24 -3.19
N PRO A 359 4.05 19.63 -4.22
CA PRO A 359 4.50 20.65 -5.16
C PRO A 359 4.66 22.00 -4.42
N THR A 360 5.64 22.80 -4.78
CA THR A 360 5.80 24.15 -4.18
C THR A 360 4.66 25.12 -4.53
N LYS A 361 3.84 24.76 -5.53
CA LYS A 361 2.62 25.47 -5.93
C LYS A 361 1.54 24.49 -6.27
N ILE A 362 0.30 24.77 -5.90
CA ILE A 362 -0.85 23.95 -6.31
C ILE A 362 -0.93 23.95 -7.84
N PRO A 363 -0.85 22.78 -8.51
CA PRO A 363 -0.85 22.73 -9.96
C PRO A 363 -2.19 23.15 -10.55
N GLU A 364 -2.15 23.88 -11.65
CA GLU A 364 -3.33 24.15 -12.47
C GLU A 364 -3.55 22.99 -13.44
N GLY A 365 -4.70 22.34 -13.36
CA GLY A 365 -5.07 21.21 -14.21
C GLY A 365 -4.21 19.95 -14.00
N LEU A 366 -3.78 19.29 -15.09
CA LEU A 366 -3.07 18.00 -15.04
C LEU A 366 -1.54 18.10 -14.93
N LYS A 367 -0.97 19.31 -15.00
CA LYS A 367 0.48 19.52 -14.97
C LYS A 367 1.00 19.47 -13.53
N LYS A 368 1.36 18.28 -13.07
CA LYS A 368 2.02 18.06 -11.78
C LYS A 368 3.53 17.95 -11.95
N PRO A 369 4.33 18.32 -10.93
CA PRO A 369 5.74 17.94 -10.89
C PRO A 369 5.92 16.43 -11.01
N TYR A 370 7.09 15.99 -11.43
CA TYR A 370 7.41 14.58 -11.41
C TYR A 370 7.35 14.07 -9.96
N PHE A 371 6.64 12.96 -9.71
CA PHE A 371 6.35 12.48 -8.35
C PHE A 371 7.62 12.07 -7.58
N ALA A 372 8.65 11.67 -8.29
CA ALA A 372 9.94 11.32 -7.69
C ALA A 372 10.85 12.56 -7.62
N MET A 373 10.64 13.39 -6.58
CA MET A 373 11.47 14.56 -6.23
C MET A 373 11.42 15.73 -7.24
N GLY A 374 10.32 15.92 -7.97
CA GLY A 374 10.16 17.04 -8.88
C GLY A 374 11.04 16.99 -10.13
N GLU A 375 11.10 18.11 -10.84
CA GLU A 375 11.88 18.28 -12.07
C GLU A 375 12.28 19.74 -12.26
N SER A 376 13.15 20.00 -13.22
CA SER A 376 13.55 21.38 -13.55
C SER A 376 12.33 22.22 -13.97
N GLY A 377 12.12 23.34 -13.31
CA GLY A 377 10.96 24.22 -13.50
C GLY A 377 9.72 23.87 -12.68
N ASN A 378 9.62 22.65 -12.13
CA ASN A 378 8.53 22.18 -11.28
C ASN A 378 9.09 21.56 -10.00
N SER A 379 9.44 22.39 -9.02
CA SER A 379 10.02 21.98 -7.75
C SER A 379 8.99 21.41 -6.80
N VAL A 380 9.48 20.59 -5.87
CA VAL A 380 8.72 20.05 -4.75
C VAL A 380 9.36 20.47 -3.43
N VAL A 381 8.55 20.53 -2.38
CA VAL A 381 8.98 20.62 -0.99
C VAL A 381 8.80 19.27 -0.30
N LEU A 382 9.75 18.89 0.53
CA LEU A 382 9.74 17.66 1.32
C LEU A 382 9.86 18.02 2.80
N TRP A 383 9.03 17.40 3.62
CA TRP A 383 9.10 17.46 5.09
C TRP A 383 9.59 16.10 5.56
N HIS A 384 10.84 16.06 5.95
CA HIS A 384 11.55 14.81 6.26
C HIS A 384 11.75 14.68 7.76
N TRP A 385 11.11 13.66 8.35
CA TRP A 385 11.29 13.24 9.72
C TRP A 385 12.20 12.02 9.79
N ARG A 386 13.07 11.95 10.81
CA ARG A 386 13.94 10.82 11.11
C ARG A 386 13.90 10.47 12.59
N ALA A 387 13.86 9.19 12.90
CA ALA A 387 13.88 8.68 14.28
C ALA A 387 15.17 9.07 15.03
N TYR A 388 16.31 9.17 14.35
CA TYR A 388 17.57 9.66 14.92
C TYR A 388 17.46 11.11 15.43
N GLU A 389 16.90 12.00 14.65
CA GLU A 389 16.76 13.42 15.01
C GLU A 389 15.75 13.59 16.18
N GLU A 390 14.72 12.76 16.22
CA GLU A 390 13.79 12.70 17.35
C GLU A 390 14.50 12.24 18.65
N SER A 391 15.37 11.24 18.58
CA SER A 391 16.10 10.74 19.74
C SER A 391 17.09 11.75 20.32
N LEU A 392 17.74 12.55 19.46
CA LEU A 392 18.62 13.63 19.90
C LEU A 392 17.85 14.74 20.60
N HIS A 393 16.68 15.11 20.08
CA HIS A 393 15.82 16.12 20.70
C HIS A 393 15.29 15.67 22.06
N ALA A 394 14.96 14.40 22.21
CA ALA A 394 14.54 13.83 23.49
C ALA A 394 15.68 13.83 24.52
N ALA A 395 16.91 13.53 24.09
CA ALA A 395 18.09 13.54 24.97
C ALA A 395 18.44 14.95 25.49
N GLU A 396 18.30 16.00 24.66
CA GLU A 396 18.51 17.38 25.10
C GLU A 396 17.47 17.82 26.15
N LYS A 397 16.19 17.51 25.96
CA LYS A 397 15.15 17.85 26.94
C LYS A 397 15.35 17.16 28.28
N GLY A 398 15.77 15.88 28.27
CA GLY A 398 16.08 15.14 29.49
C GLY A 398 17.25 15.75 30.28
N SER A 399 18.26 16.30 29.59
CA SER A 399 19.40 16.94 30.23
C SER A 399 19.06 18.31 30.86
N ASP A 400 18.07 19.02 30.33
CA ASP A 400 17.60 20.30 30.87
C ASP A 400 16.71 20.12 32.11
N GLU A 401 15.88 19.08 32.16
CA GLU A 401 15.07 18.75 33.34
C GLU A 401 15.92 18.24 34.50
N ASP A 402 17.01 17.49 34.27
CA ASP A 402 17.95 17.06 35.32
C ASP A 402 18.83 18.20 35.84
N SER A 403 19.02 19.29 35.05
CA SER A 403 19.83 20.44 35.47
C SER A 403 19.09 21.41 36.41
N GLU A 404 17.75 21.41 36.42
CA GLU A 404 16.97 22.26 37.37
C GLU A 404 16.83 21.65 38.77
N THR A 405 17.16 20.35 38.97
CA THR A 405 17.06 19.67 40.26
C THR A 405 18.38 19.49 41.01
N ALA A 406 19.53 19.88 40.44
CA ALA A 406 20.85 19.73 41.04
C ALA A 406 21.46 21.08 41.45
N THR A 407 20.94 21.68 42.51
CA THR A 407 21.69 22.62 43.37
C THR A 407 21.83 21.99 44.73
N ASP A 408 22.91 21.31 45.03
CA ASP A 408 23.83 21.43 46.16
C ASP A 408 24.78 20.21 46.27
N GLY A 409 26.08 20.51 46.30
CA GLY A 409 27.06 19.80 47.12
C GLY A 409 27.75 18.54 46.55
N GLY A 410 29.02 18.68 46.19
CA GLY A 410 29.97 17.60 46.38
C GLY A 410 30.89 17.23 45.21
N SER A 411 32.03 17.89 45.12
CA SER A 411 33.19 17.50 44.31
C SER A 411 33.70 16.11 44.70
N VAL A 412 33.71 15.17 43.75
CA VAL A 412 34.57 13.98 43.82
C VAL A 412 35.27 13.78 42.50
N VAL A 413 36.58 13.88 42.55
CA VAL A 413 37.53 13.57 41.47
C VAL A 413 37.61 12.04 41.35
N ALA A 414 37.45 11.52 40.15
CA ALA A 414 37.79 10.11 39.85
C ALA A 414 38.67 10.07 38.60
N GLU A 415 39.80 9.39 38.81
CA GLU A 415 40.92 9.21 37.89
C GLU A 415 40.55 8.33 36.68
N GLU A 416 41.15 8.69 35.57
CA GLU A 416 41.23 7.88 34.34
C GLU A 416 42.07 6.62 34.54
N GLN A 417 41.62 5.48 34.04
CA GLN A 417 42.49 4.34 33.72
C GLN A 417 42.19 3.88 32.31
N GLU A 418 43.18 4.17 31.44
CA GLU A 418 43.33 3.55 30.12
C GLU A 418 43.79 2.09 30.27
N GLU A 419 43.12 1.14 29.67
CA GLU A 419 43.70 -0.15 29.33
C GLU A 419 43.63 -0.39 27.83
N ALA A 420 44.82 -0.37 27.22
CA ALA A 420 45.09 -0.78 25.86
C ALA A 420 45.22 -2.31 25.78
N GLY A 421 44.34 -2.94 25.02
CA GLY A 421 44.45 -4.36 24.64
C GLY A 421 44.83 -4.51 23.18
N HIS A 422 46.08 -4.83 22.93
CA HIS A 422 46.59 -5.28 21.64
C HIS A 422 46.14 -6.71 21.37
N VAL A 423 45.62 -6.99 20.14
CA VAL A 423 45.55 -8.36 19.61
C VAL A 423 46.13 -8.34 18.19
N GLU A 424 47.14 -9.19 18.01
CA GLU A 424 47.95 -9.38 16.83
C GLU A 424 47.16 -10.01 15.66
N ALA A 425 47.59 -9.63 14.44
CA ALA A 425 47.15 -10.23 13.19
C ALA A 425 48.03 -11.46 12.86
N GLU A 426 47.40 -12.59 12.55
CA GLU A 426 48.08 -13.70 11.87
C GLU A 426 47.73 -13.68 10.37
N GLU A 427 48.81 -13.56 9.58
CA GLU A 427 48.89 -13.82 8.15
C GLU A 427 48.78 -15.32 7.86
N VAL A 428 47.95 -15.70 6.88
CA VAL A 428 48.17 -16.95 6.14
C VAL A 428 48.02 -16.65 4.65
N ALA A 429 49.09 -16.94 3.92
CA ALA A 429 49.31 -16.70 2.50
C ALA A 429 49.01 -17.93 1.64
N GLU A 430 48.79 -17.65 0.33
CA GLU A 430 49.00 -18.51 -0.87
C GLU A 430 47.96 -19.63 -1.14
N ALA A 431 47.49 -19.89 -2.37
CA ALA A 431 48.04 -19.71 -3.71
C ALA A 431 47.00 -19.89 -4.82
N GLU A 432 47.37 -19.41 -6.02
CA GLU A 432 47.09 -19.84 -7.41
C GLU A 432 45.76 -19.43 -8.08
N SER A 433 45.77 -18.42 -8.86
CA SER A 433 45.77 -18.21 -10.33
C SER A 433 44.79 -19.02 -11.18
N GLU A 434 43.81 -18.31 -11.80
CA GLU A 434 43.36 -18.53 -13.18
C GLU A 434 42.85 -17.22 -13.82
N GLU A 435 43.31 -17.01 -15.06
CA GLU A 435 43.08 -15.85 -15.92
C GLU A 435 41.57 -15.55 -16.12
N VAL A 436 41.16 -14.34 -15.85
CA VAL A 436 39.89 -13.78 -16.37
C VAL A 436 40.18 -12.47 -17.07
N VAL A 437 39.79 -12.44 -18.34
CA VAL A 437 39.89 -11.36 -19.30
C VAL A 437 39.38 -10.04 -18.71
N GLU A 438 40.21 -9.03 -18.66
CA GLU A 438 39.90 -7.64 -18.31
C GLU A 438 38.89 -7.05 -19.29
N ALA A 439 37.67 -6.78 -18.80
CA ALA A 439 36.84 -5.71 -19.34
C ALA A 439 37.08 -4.48 -18.46
N GLN A 440 37.71 -3.47 -19.03
CA GLN A 440 37.93 -2.18 -18.39
C GLN A 440 36.61 -1.55 -18.01
N GLU A 441 36.21 -1.63 -16.75
CA GLU A 441 35.26 -0.72 -16.14
C GLU A 441 36.04 0.51 -15.64
N GLU A 442 35.87 1.64 -16.31
CA GLU A 442 36.25 2.95 -15.78
C GLU A 442 35.55 3.14 -14.44
N SER A 443 36.30 3.03 -13.36
CA SER A 443 35.85 3.40 -12.01
C SER A 443 35.69 4.92 -11.95
N ALA A 444 34.47 5.39 -12.24
CA ALA A 444 34.04 6.70 -11.81
C ALA A 444 33.96 6.67 -10.27
N GLU A 445 34.95 7.20 -9.58
CA GLU A 445 34.84 7.56 -8.17
C GLU A 445 33.65 8.48 -7.99
N GLU A 446 32.55 7.90 -7.56
CA GLU A 446 31.35 8.64 -7.15
C GLU A 446 31.67 9.35 -5.83
N LYS A 447 32.16 10.59 -5.93
CA LYS A 447 32.17 11.50 -4.79
C LYS A 447 30.72 11.63 -4.33
N THR A 448 30.34 10.88 -3.31
CA THR A 448 29.16 11.16 -2.51
C THR A 448 29.27 12.61 -2.07
N ALA A 449 28.45 13.48 -2.64
CA ALA A 449 28.33 14.85 -2.17
C ALA A 449 27.82 14.76 -0.73
N GLU A 450 28.72 14.85 0.25
CA GLU A 450 28.35 15.12 1.63
C GLU A 450 27.49 16.37 1.62
N ALA A 451 26.27 16.24 2.13
CA ALA A 451 25.46 17.40 2.41
C ALA A 451 26.27 18.33 3.34
N PRO A 452 26.26 19.66 3.11
CA PRO A 452 27.04 20.57 3.93
C PRO A 452 26.66 20.37 5.39
N LYS A 453 27.66 20.08 6.22
CA LYS A 453 27.53 20.02 7.69
C LYS A 453 27.43 21.45 8.24
N GLU A 454 26.36 22.14 7.93
CA GLU A 454 26.00 23.33 8.70
C GLU A 454 25.52 22.84 10.08
N LYS A 455 26.29 23.22 11.11
CA LYS A 455 25.89 23.02 12.51
C LYS A 455 24.70 23.91 12.79
N PHE A 456 23.49 23.37 12.60
CA PHE A 456 22.26 24.04 13.06
C PHE A 456 22.32 24.11 14.58
N LYS A 457 22.16 25.31 15.15
CA LYS A 457 21.92 25.52 16.57
C LYS A 457 20.44 25.23 16.84
N GLY A 458 20.14 24.11 17.45
CA GLY A 458 18.81 23.60 17.79
C GLY A 458 18.45 22.38 16.93
N PHE A 459 18.06 21.27 17.58
CA PHE A 459 17.64 20.07 16.89
C PHE A 459 16.21 20.26 16.35
N MET A 460 16.03 20.05 15.05
CA MET A 460 14.73 20.09 14.41
C MET A 460 14.31 18.66 14.11
N THR A 461 13.15 18.24 14.57
CA THR A 461 12.60 16.90 14.33
C THR A 461 12.12 16.72 12.89
N ILE A 462 11.85 17.83 12.17
CA ILE A 462 11.55 17.85 10.73
C ILE A 462 12.60 18.69 10.01
N ARG A 463 13.07 18.18 8.88
CA ARG A 463 13.91 18.91 7.95
C ARG A 463 13.15 19.23 6.68
N GLU A 464 12.90 20.52 6.43
CA GLU A 464 12.27 20.95 5.18
C GLU A 464 13.33 21.13 4.09
N MET A 465 13.04 20.55 2.92
CA MET A 465 13.96 20.52 1.78
C MET A 465 13.21 20.82 0.49
N ASN A 466 13.90 21.38 -0.49
CA ASN A 466 13.37 21.55 -1.84
C ASN A 466 14.12 20.64 -2.82
N ALA A 467 13.39 20.07 -3.77
CA ALA A 467 13.98 19.27 -4.83
C ALA A 467 13.50 19.69 -6.21
N LYS A 468 14.42 19.60 -7.19
CA LYS A 468 14.19 19.83 -8.63
C LYS A 468 14.68 18.64 -9.46
N GLY A 469 14.50 17.43 -8.93
CA GLY A 469 14.99 16.16 -9.44
C GLY A 469 15.91 15.45 -8.44
N PHE A 470 16.21 14.19 -8.69
CA PHE A 470 16.93 13.28 -7.77
C PHE A 470 18.30 13.78 -7.26
N LYS A 471 19.01 14.58 -8.04
CA LYS A 471 20.35 15.08 -7.70
C LYS A 471 20.36 16.55 -7.21
N ASN A 472 19.20 17.17 -7.12
CA ASN A 472 19.07 18.58 -6.77
C ASN A 472 18.18 18.74 -5.53
N LEU A 473 18.61 18.15 -4.42
CA LEU A 473 18.02 18.30 -3.11
C LEU A 473 18.77 19.37 -2.33
N ALA A 474 18.05 20.35 -1.78
CA ALA A 474 18.60 21.42 -0.96
C ALA A 474 17.78 21.58 0.31
N VAL A 475 18.44 21.65 1.46
CA VAL A 475 17.81 22.01 2.74
C VAL A 475 17.41 23.47 2.70
N GLN A 476 16.23 23.78 3.17
CA GLN A 476 15.78 25.18 3.30
C GLN A 476 16.56 25.92 4.40
N PRO A 477 16.69 27.23 4.30
CA PRO A 477 17.32 28.03 5.36
C PRO A 477 16.62 27.84 6.71
N SER A 478 17.35 28.02 7.80
CA SER A 478 16.84 27.81 9.17
C SER A 478 15.61 28.67 9.53
N ASN A 479 15.50 29.84 8.92
CA ASN A 479 14.34 30.72 9.09
C ASN A 479 13.12 30.38 8.23
N SER A 480 13.21 29.33 7.41
CA SER A 480 12.15 28.78 6.55
C SER A 480 11.82 27.32 6.92
N GLN A 481 12.18 26.90 8.13
CA GLN A 481 11.86 25.57 8.67
C GLN A 481 10.63 25.73 9.58
N ASP A 482 9.45 25.62 8.99
CA ASP A 482 8.18 25.92 9.66
C ASP A 482 7.48 24.66 10.22
N SER A 483 7.91 23.46 9.80
CA SER A 483 7.30 22.20 10.21
C SER A 483 7.86 21.69 11.54
N LYS A 484 6.99 21.08 12.35
CA LYS A 484 7.31 20.37 13.58
C LYS A 484 6.90 18.92 13.45
N GLY A 485 7.71 17.99 13.99
CA GLY A 485 7.42 16.57 14.00
C GLY A 485 7.51 15.98 15.40
N LYS A 486 6.75 14.90 15.60
CA LYS A 486 6.77 14.09 16.82
C LYS A 486 6.53 12.65 16.44
N GLY A 487 7.52 11.78 16.64
CA GLY A 487 7.46 10.35 16.33
C GLY A 487 7.36 9.49 17.57
N TYR A 488 6.63 8.39 17.45
CA TYR A 488 6.45 7.41 18.50
C TYR A 488 6.41 6.01 17.91
N TRP A 489 7.25 5.12 18.43
CA TRP A 489 7.26 3.72 18.05
C TRP A 489 6.74 2.84 19.17
N GLU A 490 5.74 2.03 18.85
CA GLU A 490 5.15 1.10 19.78
C GLU A 490 4.62 -0.15 19.08
N ASN A 491 4.86 -1.31 19.67
CA ASN A 491 4.30 -2.59 19.22
C ASN A 491 4.51 -2.85 17.73
N GLY A 492 5.73 -2.56 17.20
CA GLY A 492 6.09 -2.77 15.80
C GLY A 492 5.37 -1.82 14.86
N LYS A 493 5.11 -0.58 15.27
CA LYS A 493 4.52 0.48 14.45
C LYS A 493 5.15 1.82 14.78
N TRP A 494 5.39 2.57 13.74
CA TRP A 494 5.62 4.00 13.87
C TRP A 494 4.32 4.78 13.75
N LYS A 495 4.19 5.82 14.57
CA LYS A 495 3.21 6.89 14.45
C LYS A 495 3.97 8.21 14.43
N VAL A 496 3.91 8.93 13.34
CA VAL A 496 4.61 10.21 13.18
C VAL A 496 3.61 11.30 12.88
N MET A 497 3.59 12.32 13.73
CA MET A 497 2.78 13.51 13.56
C MET A 497 3.64 14.63 12.99
N ILE A 498 3.14 15.32 11.95
CA ILE A 498 3.79 16.46 11.32
C ILE A 498 2.81 17.62 11.32
N THR A 499 3.19 18.74 11.93
CA THR A 499 2.38 19.96 12.01
C THR A 499 3.09 21.10 11.29
N ARG A 500 2.33 21.94 10.58
CA ARG A 500 2.86 23.08 9.85
C ARG A 500 1.80 24.18 9.67
N PRO A 501 2.17 25.48 9.65
CA PRO A 501 1.26 26.53 9.24
C PRO A 501 0.65 26.33 7.86
N LEU A 502 -0.64 26.62 7.69
CA LEU A 502 -1.30 26.57 6.37
C LEU A 502 -0.63 27.49 5.36
N VAL A 503 -0.15 28.63 5.83
CA VAL A 503 0.50 29.67 5.03
C VAL A 503 1.82 30.08 5.69
N THR A 504 2.90 30.02 4.91
CA THR A 504 4.24 30.45 5.36
C THR A 504 4.69 31.73 4.65
N GLY A 505 5.80 32.32 5.13
CA GLY A 505 6.39 33.50 4.53
C GLY A 505 6.94 33.26 3.12
N ASP A 506 7.43 32.06 2.85
CA ASP A 506 8.18 31.71 1.63
C ASP A 506 7.32 31.05 0.55
N LYS A 507 6.43 31.81 -0.05
CA LYS A 507 5.50 31.38 -1.11
C LYS A 507 6.16 30.81 -2.39
N LYS A 508 7.47 30.91 -2.53
CA LYS A 508 8.19 30.44 -3.73
C LYS A 508 8.71 29.02 -3.58
N ILE A 509 9.04 28.64 -2.36
CA ILE A 509 9.67 27.37 -2.05
C ILE A 509 8.74 26.44 -1.26
N ASP A 510 7.65 26.97 -0.71
CA ASP A 510 6.69 26.26 0.13
C ASP A 510 5.31 26.17 -0.48
N ILE A 511 4.68 25.02 -0.27
CA ILE A 511 3.25 24.86 -0.54
C ILE A 511 2.43 25.78 0.38
N GLN A 512 1.42 26.42 -0.18
CA GLN A 512 0.40 27.15 0.56
C GLN A 512 -0.91 26.37 0.47
N PHE A 513 -1.51 26.06 1.62
CA PHE A 513 -2.74 25.28 1.65
C PHE A 513 -3.96 26.16 1.48
N GLU A 514 -4.83 25.79 0.54
CA GLU A 514 -6.05 26.50 0.22
C GLU A 514 -7.26 25.55 0.31
N THR A 515 -8.35 26.02 0.95
CA THR A 515 -9.61 25.27 0.99
C THR A 515 -10.23 25.13 -0.40
N GLY A 516 -10.87 23.98 -0.66
CA GLY A 516 -11.54 23.71 -1.93
C GLY A 516 -10.60 23.40 -3.10
N LYS A 517 -9.31 23.26 -2.85
CA LYS A 517 -8.32 22.81 -3.85
C LYS A 517 -8.00 21.34 -3.65
N LEU A 518 -7.67 20.66 -4.76
CA LEU A 518 -7.04 19.35 -4.73
C LEU A 518 -5.52 19.54 -4.74
N ILE A 519 -4.89 19.20 -3.64
CA ILE A 519 -3.45 19.42 -3.42
C ILE A 519 -2.76 18.05 -3.55
N PRO A 520 -1.85 17.87 -4.54
CA PRO A 520 -1.10 16.64 -4.66
C PRO A 520 -0.13 16.45 -3.49
N TYR A 521 -0.02 15.21 -3.00
CA TYR A 521 1.01 14.80 -2.05
C TYR A 521 1.53 13.42 -2.39
N ALA A 522 2.77 13.14 -1.99
CA ALA A 522 3.40 11.83 -2.10
C ALA A 522 4.21 11.52 -0.84
N LEU A 523 4.50 10.26 -0.61
CA LEU A 523 5.24 9.78 0.55
C LEU A 523 6.50 9.05 0.14
N ALA A 524 7.52 9.16 0.97
CA ALA A 524 8.68 8.29 0.95
C ALA A 524 8.95 7.77 2.36
N LEU A 525 9.42 6.51 2.47
CA LEU A 525 9.70 5.85 3.73
C LEU A 525 11.01 5.07 3.63
N TRP A 526 11.80 5.11 4.69
CA TRP A 526 13.05 4.38 4.86
C TRP A 526 12.96 3.50 6.10
N ASP A 527 13.42 2.28 5.98
CA ASP A 527 13.53 1.29 7.04
C ASP A 527 15.02 1.09 7.36
N GLY A 528 15.43 1.53 8.52
CA GLY A 528 16.82 1.45 8.97
C GLY A 528 17.32 0.02 9.11
N SER A 529 16.46 -0.92 9.51
CA SER A 529 16.80 -2.35 9.64
C SER A 529 17.18 -2.97 8.30
N ASN A 530 16.61 -2.46 7.20
CA ASN A 530 16.92 -2.86 5.83
C ASN A 530 18.04 -2.02 5.20
N LYS A 531 18.70 -1.18 6.00
CA LYS A 531 19.82 -0.28 5.59
C LYS A 531 19.42 0.66 4.45
N GLU A 532 18.18 1.11 4.46
CA GLU A 532 17.67 2.04 3.45
C GLU A 532 18.21 3.44 3.68
N ILE A 533 18.77 4.04 2.63
CA ILE A 533 19.35 5.39 2.65
C ILE A 533 19.17 6.07 1.29
N GLY A 534 18.94 7.37 1.29
CA GLY A 534 18.92 8.19 0.09
C GLY A 534 17.91 7.73 -0.96
N GLY A 535 18.38 7.14 -2.06
CA GLY A 535 17.54 6.61 -3.14
C GLY A 535 16.89 5.27 -2.84
N GLN A 536 17.45 4.48 -1.93
CA GLN A 536 16.91 3.18 -1.50
C GLN A 536 15.79 3.43 -0.50
N LYS A 537 14.57 3.44 -0.96
CA LYS A 537 13.37 3.79 -0.17
C LYS A 537 12.09 3.27 -0.79
N SER A 538 11.08 3.15 0.01
CA SER A 538 9.71 2.93 -0.43
C SER A 538 9.05 4.27 -0.78
N ILE A 539 8.26 4.31 -1.86
CA ILE A 539 7.60 5.55 -2.33
C ILE A 539 6.15 5.31 -2.73
N THR A 540 5.35 6.38 -2.75
CA THR A 540 4.05 6.42 -3.42
C THR A 540 4.12 7.19 -4.73
N SER A 541 3.10 7.05 -5.59
CA SER A 541 2.80 8.05 -6.62
C SER A 541 2.08 9.26 -6.00
N TRP A 542 1.64 10.23 -6.85
CA TRP A 542 0.82 11.33 -6.38
C TRP A 542 -0.58 10.87 -5.96
N TYR A 543 -0.96 11.19 -4.72
CA TYR A 543 -2.31 11.23 -4.20
C TYR A 543 -2.77 12.66 -4.02
N TYR A 544 -3.99 12.88 -3.55
CA TYR A 544 -4.53 14.23 -3.37
C TYR A 544 -5.08 14.41 -1.97
N LEU A 545 -4.97 15.61 -1.45
CA LEU A 545 -5.72 16.02 -0.27
C LEU A 545 -6.62 17.20 -0.61
N THR A 546 -7.67 17.38 0.17
CA THR A 546 -8.54 18.55 0.14
C THR A 546 -8.93 18.94 1.56
N LEU A 547 -8.87 20.22 1.86
CA LEU A 547 -9.36 20.75 3.13
C LEU A 547 -10.88 20.83 3.07
N GLU A 548 -11.56 20.21 4.04
CA GLU A 548 -13.02 20.21 4.12
C GLU A 548 -13.54 21.63 4.30
N ILE A 549 -14.53 22.00 3.50
CA ILE A 549 -15.19 23.29 3.61
C ILE A 549 -16.43 23.09 4.48
N THR A 550 -16.54 23.83 5.59
CA THR A 550 -17.79 23.85 6.33
C THR A 550 -18.88 24.47 5.47
N THR A 551 -19.93 23.71 5.22
CA THR A 551 -21.12 24.24 4.54
C THR A 551 -21.71 25.35 5.41
N PRO A 552 -21.79 26.60 4.94
CA PRO A 552 -22.34 27.69 5.74
C PRO A 552 -23.75 27.34 6.22
N LYS A 553 -24.05 27.57 7.48
CA LYS A 553 -25.39 27.27 8.06
C LYS A 553 -26.52 27.92 7.26
N SER A 554 -26.25 29.03 6.55
CA SER A 554 -27.17 29.67 5.62
C SER A 554 -27.67 28.77 4.48
N VAL A 555 -26.86 27.80 4.01
CA VAL A 555 -27.29 26.86 2.97
C VAL A 555 -28.46 26.00 3.46
N TYR A 556 -28.41 25.54 4.72
CA TYR A 556 -29.51 24.78 5.32
C TYR A 556 -30.75 25.64 5.46
N LEU A 557 -30.60 26.94 5.77
CA LEU A 557 -31.72 27.89 5.85
C LEU A 557 -32.41 28.03 4.49
N TYR A 558 -31.66 28.15 3.39
CA TYR A 558 -32.26 28.24 2.05
C TYR A 558 -33.00 26.95 1.67
N VAL A 559 -32.45 25.78 2.02
CA VAL A 559 -33.13 24.49 1.80
C VAL A 559 -34.43 24.42 2.60
N ILE A 560 -34.40 24.82 3.87
CA ILE A 560 -35.62 24.86 4.72
C ILE A 560 -36.68 25.82 4.14
N ILE A 561 -36.27 27.02 3.72
CA ILE A 561 -37.17 28.00 3.09
C ILE A 561 -37.78 27.41 1.81
N ALA A 562 -36.98 26.75 0.97
CA ALA A 562 -37.46 26.12 -0.27
C ALA A 562 -38.48 25.01 0.00
N ILE A 563 -38.23 24.19 1.03
CA ILE A 563 -39.20 23.15 1.47
C ILE A 563 -40.48 23.79 1.97
N ILE A 564 -40.41 24.82 2.82
CA ILE A 564 -41.59 25.52 3.33
C ILE A 564 -42.39 26.12 2.19
N MET A 565 -41.74 26.76 1.22
CA MET A 565 -42.43 27.31 0.03
C MET A 565 -43.09 26.21 -0.80
N ALA A 566 -42.42 25.09 -1.04
CA ALA A 566 -42.97 23.97 -1.81
C ALA A 566 -44.20 23.38 -1.12
N VAL A 567 -44.12 23.17 0.19
CA VAL A 567 -45.24 22.68 1.02
C VAL A 567 -46.41 23.69 1.01
N SER A 568 -46.14 24.98 1.16
CA SER A 568 -47.14 26.05 1.10
C SER A 568 -47.87 26.11 -0.24
N ILE A 569 -47.11 25.99 -1.35
CA ILE A 569 -47.70 25.90 -2.70
C ILE A 569 -48.55 24.66 -2.84
N LEU A 570 -48.14 23.52 -2.32
CA LEU A 570 -48.92 22.28 -2.36
C LEU A 570 -50.22 22.42 -1.61
N PHE A 571 -50.20 22.98 -0.39
CA PHE A 571 -51.43 23.25 0.40
C PHE A 571 -52.35 24.25 -0.31
N TRP A 572 -51.78 25.29 -0.92
CA TRP A 572 -52.56 26.25 -1.70
C TRP A 572 -53.26 25.58 -2.91
N VAL A 573 -52.53 24.73 -3.66
CA VAL A 573 -53.09 23.98 -4.78
C VAL A 573 -54.18 23.03 -4.34
N ILE A 574 -53.97 22.25 -3.26
CA ILE A 574 -54.96 21.34 -2.69
C ILE A 574 -56.20 22.12 -2.22
N GLY A 575 -55.99 23.25 -1.52
CA GLY A 575 -57.09 24.11 -1.08
C GLY A 575 -57.89 24.70 -2.24
N ARG A 576 -57.24 25.00 -3.36
CA ARG A 576 -57.91 25.50 -4.57
C ARG A 576 -58.67 24.42 -5.32
N ILE A 577 -58.15 23.19 -5.39
CA ILE A 577 -58.84 22.03 -5.98
C ILE A 577 -60.10 21.69 -5.14
N ARG A 578 -60.02 21.75 -3.81
CA ARG A 578 -61.19 21.50 -2.93
C ARG A 578 -62.28 22.56 -3.05
N ARG A 579 -61.92 23.82 -3.36
CA ARG A 579 -62.93 24.92 -3.52
C ARG A 579 -63.57 24.94 -4.89
N PHE A 580 -62.94 24.36 -5.91
CA PHE A 580 -63.43 24.25 -7.27
C PHE A 580 -63.30 22.81 -7.75
N PRO A 581 -64.19 21.91 -7.32
CA PRO A 581 -64.15 20.54 -7.80
C PRO A 581 -64.32 20.54 -9.33
N LEU A 582 -63.49 19.82 -10.01
CA LEU A 582 -63.63 19.59 -11.45
C LEU A 582 -64.93 18.80 -11.66
N GLU A 583 -65.92 19.41 -12.27
CA GLU A 583 -67.07 18.69 -12.80
C GLU A 583 -66.54 17.81 -13.95
N ILE A 584 -66.49 16.49 -13.69
CA ILE A 584 -66.24 15.49 -14.72
C ILE A 584 -67.57 15.34 -15.46
N PRO A 585 -67.68 15.65 -16.78
CA PRO A 585 -68.88 15.36 -17.54
C PRO A 585 -69.12 13.84 -17.48
N ALA A 586 -70.28 13.43 -17.03
CA ALA A 586 -70.75 12.06 -17.20
C ALA A 586 -70.99 11.80 -18.71
N GLU A 587 -70.26 10.84 -19.30
CA GLU A 587 -70.60 10.21 -20.56
C GLU A 587 -71.66 9.15 -20.33
#